data_b5803af3dd085d9952470339c9ef415c
#
_entry.id   b5803af3dd085d9952470339c9ef415c
#
_cell.length_a   1.000
_cell.length_b   1.000
_cell.length_c   1.000
_cell.angle_alpha   90.00
_cell.angle_beta   90.00
_cell.angle_gamma   90.00
#
_symmetry.space_group_name_H-M   'P 1'
#
loop_
_entity.id
_entity.type
_entity.pdbx_description
1 polymer ?
#
loop_
_entity_poly.entity_id
_entity_poly.type
_entity_poly.pdbx_seq_one_letter_code
_entity_poly.pdbx_strand_id
1 'polypeptide(L)'
;DQGGLLTDSVTKSPNSVILLDEIEKAHPDIFNILLQVMDAGILTDNNGRKADFRNCVLIMTTNVGAQLLSKRNIGFNDQSNKSDAMESLKKLFAPEFRNRLDEIIEFNSLDLQIILSVADKFMTKLQAQLDERNIEIVYKKDLLKWIGEKSFNKEMGARPMERFITDNI
;
A
#
# COMPACT_ATOMS: atom_id res chain seq x y z
N ASP A 1 -15.11 -18.18 -22.11
CA ASP A 1 -14.76 -16.91 -22.76
C ASP A 1 -14.75 -15.80 -21.70
N GLN A 2 -13.73 -15.78 -20.85
CA GLN A 2 -13.54 -14.66 -19.94
C GLN A 2 -12.70 -13.63 -20.69
N GLY A 3 -13.31 -12.48 -21.02
CA GLY A 3 -12.57 -11.27 -21.37
C GLY A 3 -11.59 -10.94 -20.26
N GLY A 4 -10.53 -10.20 -20.56
CA GLY A 4 -9.57 -9.81 -19.52
C GLY A 4 -10.26 -9.02 -18.42
N LEU A 5 -10.11 -9.45 -17.16
CA LEU A 5 -10.72 -8.80 -15.99
C LEU A 5 -10.47 -7.28 -15.96
N LEU A 6 -9.27 -6.87 -16.34
CA LEU A 6 -8.87 -5.47 -16.38
C LEU A 6 -9.58 -4.70 -17.50
N THR A 7 -9.63 -5.27 -18.72
CA THR A 7 -10.29 -4.63 -19.86
C THR A 7 -11.79 -4.51 -19.65
N ASP A 8 -12.44 -5.54 -19.09
CA ASP A 8 -13.87 -5.52 -18.78
C ASP A 8 -14.20 -4.47 -17.72
N SER A 9 -13.35 -4.34 -16.68
CA SER A 9 -13.54 -3.35 -15.61
C SER A 9 -13.43 -1.92 -16.12
N VAL A 10 -12.43 -1.62 -16.93
CA VAL A 10 -12.22 -0.28 -17.52
C VAL A 10 -13.30 0.04 -18.54
N THR A 11 -13.75 -0.92 -19.34
CA THR A 11 -14.84 -0.69 -20.29
C THR A 11 -16.15 -0.34 -19.59
N LYS A 12 -16.41 -0.93 -18.40
CA LYS A 12 -17.59 -0.59 -17.58
C LYS A 12 -17.45 0.74 -16.85
N SER A 13 -16.23 1.11 -16.48
CA SER A 13 -15.93 2.31 -15.68
C SER A 13 -14.72 3.04 -16.25
N PRO A 14 -14.89 3.80 -17.36
CA PRO A 14 -13.76 4.39 -18.10
C PRO A 14 -13.04 5.54 -17.38
N ASN A 15 -13.66 6.14 -16.35
CA ASN A 15 -13.07 7.21 -15.53
C ASN A 15 -12.84 6.66 -14.12
N SER A 16 -11.83 5.81 -13.94
CA SER A 16 -11.61 5.10 -12.68
C SER A 16 -10.18 5.21 -12.17
N VAL A 17 -10.03 4.95 -10.89
CA VAL A 17 -8.73 4.69 -10.26
C VAL A 17 -8.54 3.18 -10.20
N ILE A 18 -7.44 2.71 -10.78
CA ILE A 18 -7.08 1.30 -10.85
C ILE A 18 -5.93 1.08 -9.87
N LEU A 19 -6.14 0.24 -8.87
CA LEU A 19 -5.13 -0.15 -7.91
C LEU A 19 -4.62 -1.55 -8.25
N LEU A 20 -3.32 -1.66 -8.50
CA LEU A 20 -2.58 -2.91 -8.63
C LEU A 20 -1.73 -3.09 -7.37
N ASP A 21 -2.27 -3.84 -6.41
CA ASP A 21 -1.62 -4.06 -5.12
C ASP A 21 -0.57 -5.16 -5.22
N GLU A 22 0.59 -4.95 -4.58
CA GLU A 22 1.71 -5.90 -4.55
C GLU A 22 2.17 -6.37 -5.95
N ILE A 23 2.45 -5.40 -6.81
CA ILE A 23 2.76 -5.67 -8.24
C ILE A 23 3.98 -6.60 -8.43
N GLU A 24 4.88 -6.68 -7.45
CA GLU A 24 6.02 -7.60 -7.47
C GLU A 24 5.63 -9.08 -7.44
N LYS A 25 4.39 -9.39 -7.06
CA LYS A 25 3.84 -10.76 -7.04
C LYS A 25 3.17 -11.15 -8.35
N ALA A 26 2.99 -10.20 -9.25
CA ALA A 26 2.36 -10.45 -10.53
C ALA A 26 3.31 -11.20 -11.48
N HIS A 27 2.72 -11.85 -12.48
CA HIS A 27 3.51 -12.47 -13.53
C HIS A 27 4.33 -11.41 -14.29
N PRO A 28 5.60 -11.67 -14.68
CA PRO A 28 6.44 -10.69 -15.38
C PRO A 28 5.81 -10.08 -16.63
N ASP A 29 4.97 -10.82 -17.35
CA ASP A 29 4.30 -10.32 -18.55
C ASP A 29 3.33 -9.16 -18.26
N ILE A 30 2.89 -8.99 -17.01
CA ILE A 30 2.00 -7.88 -16.64
C ILE A 30 2.71 -6.53 -16.88
N PHE A 31 4.03 -6.45 -16.68
CA PHE A 31 4.79 -5.23 -16.91
C PHE A 31 4.78 -4.81 -18.39
N ASN A 32 4.81 -5.77 -19.32
CA ASN A 32 4.68 -5.48 -20.74
C ASN A 32 3.30 -4.96 -21.12
N ILE A 33 2.25 -5.53 -20.48
CA ILE A 33 0.88 -5.06 -20.65
C ILE A 33 0.72 -3.64 -20.11
N LEU A 34 1.29 -3.36 -18.93
CA LEU A 34 1.23 -2.03 -18.33
C LEU A 34 2.02 -0.99 -19.12
N LEU A 35 3.17 -1.37 -19.71
CA LEU A 35 3.90 -0.50 -20.64
C LEU A 35 3.02 -0.12 -21.82
N GLN A 36 2.34 -1.08 -22.45
CA GLN A 36 1.41 -0.81 -23.54
C GLN A 36 0.29 0.14 -23.13
N VAL A 37 -0.27 -0.05 -21.92
CA VAL A 37 -1.29 0.84 -21.36
C VAL A 37 -0.75 2.25 -21.15
N MET A 38 0.44 2.39 -20.55
CA MET A 38 1.05 3.71 -20.29
C MET A 38 1.47 4.44 -21.59
N ASP A 39 1.86 3.70 -22.63
CA ASP A 39 2.30 4.27 -23.91
C ASP A 39 1.12 4.64 -24.82
N ALA A 40 0.20 3.71 -25.04
CA ALA A 40 -0.86 3.85 -26.01
C ALA A 40 -2.19 4.33 -25.39
N GLY A 41 -2.32 4.20 -24.06
CA GLY A 41 -3.58 4.47 -23.35
C GLY A 41 -4.71 3.51 -23.70
N ILE A 42 -4.43 2.43 -24.45
CA ILE A 42 -5.39 1.46 -24.93
C ILE A 42 -4.83 0.06 -24.76
N LEU A 43 -5.63 -0.84 -24.21
CA LEU A 43 -5.33 -2.26 -24.13
C LEU A 43 -6.32 -3.06 -24.96
N THR A 44 -5.80 -3.98 -25.77
CA THR A 44 -6.63 -4.91 -26.56
C THR A 44 -6.56 -6.29 -25.90
N ASP A 45 -7.71 -6.87 -25.56
CA ASP A 45 -7.78 -8.22 -25.01
C ASP A 45 -7.61 -9.29 -26.09
N ASN A 46 -7.54 -10.55 -25.65
CA ASN A 46 -7.38 -11.71 -26.55
C ASN A 46 -8.58 -11.93 -27.49
N ASN A 47 -9.73 -11.30 -27.22
CA ASN A 47 -10.94 -11.31 -28.04
C ASN A 47 -11.01 -10.12 -29.01
N GLY A 48 -9.96 -9.29 -29.07
CA GLY A 48 -9.90 -8.10 -29.90
C GLY A 48 -10.68 -6.90 -29.36
N ARG A 49 -11.20 -6.96 -28.12
CA ARG A 49 -11.88 -5.82 -27.50
C ARG A 49 -10.87 -4.82 -26.97
N LYS A 50 -11.14 -3.54 -27.21
CA LYS A 50 -10.27 -2.44 -26.80
C LYS A 50 -10.84 -1.75 -25.57
N ALA A 51 -10.02 -1.57 -24.53
CA ALA A 51 -10.32 -0.76 -23.37
C ALA A 51 -9.46 0.51 -23.37
N ASP A 52 -10.08 1.65 -23.10
CA ASP A 52 -9.44 2.97 -23.10
C ASP A 52 -9.06 3.38 -21.66
N PHE A 53 -7.77 3.52 -21.39
CA PHE A 53 -7.19 3.87 -20.09
C PHE A 53 -6.82 5.34 -19.98
N ARG A 54 -7.00 6.15 -21.00
CA ARG A 54 -6.51 7.56 -21.03
C ARG A 54 -7.11 8.43 -19.93
N ASN A 55 -8.28 8.06 -19.43
CA ASN A 55 -8.95 8.77 -18.34
C ASN A 55 -8.89 7.99 -17.01
N CYS A 56 -8.00 6.99 -16.90
CA CYS A 56 -7.79 6.23 -15.69
C CYS A 56 -6.55 6.73 -14.95
N VAL A 57 -6.60 6.68 -13.62
CA VAL A 57 -5.41 6.82 -12.78
C VAL A 57 -4.94 5.41 -12.41
N LEU A 58 -3.70 5.09 -12.74
CA LEU A 58 -3.09 3.80 -12.42
C LEU A 58 -2.21 3.96 -11.18
N ILE A 59 -2.52 3.23 -10.13
CA ILE A 59 -1.75 3.18 -8.88
C ILE A 59 -1.20 1.77 -8.71
N MET A 60 0.09 1.66 -8.48
CA MET A 60 0.76 0.39 -8.19
C MET A 60 1.41 0.47 -6.81
N THR A 61 1.23 -0.56 -5.99
CA THR A 61 1.94 -0.68 -4.72
C THR A 61 2.99 -1.78 -4.78
N THR A 62 4.06 -1.61 -4.03
CA THR A 62 5.10 -2.63 -3.84
C THR A 62 5.75 -2.49 -2.47
N ASN A 63 6.19 -3.59 -1.90
CA ASN A 63 6.94 -3.62 -0.64
C ASN A 63 8.40 -4.08 -0.82
N VAL A 64 8.89 -4.18 -2.04
CA VAL A 64 10.24 -4.70 -2.35
C VAL A 64 11.34 -3.92 -1.64
N GLY A 65 11.22 -2.59 -1.52
CA GLY A 65 12.16 -1.76 -0.76
C GLY A 65 12.17 -2.07 0.74
N ALA A 66 11.00 -2.26 1.34
CA ALA A 66 10.84 -2.52 2.76
C ALA A 66 11.44 -3.88 3.20
N GLN A 67 11.33 -4.91 2.37
CA GLN A 67 11.89 -6.24 2.66
C GLN A 67 13.42 -6.24 2.73
N LEU A 68 14.09 -5.39 1.99
CA LEU A 68 15.56 -5.27 2.06
C LEU A 68 16.01 -4.46 3.27
N LEU A 69 15.23 -3.46 3.66
CA LEU A 69 15.48 -2.67 4.88
C LEU A 69 15.35 -3.53 6.14
N SER A 70 14.38 -4.42 6.21
CA SER A 70 14.18 -5.32 7.35
C SER A 70 15.30 -6.36 7.49
N LYS A 71 15.91 -6.82 6.41
CA LYS A 71 17.01 -7.79 6.40
C LYS A 71 18.38 -7.18 6.79
N ARG A 72 18.56 -5.87 6.60
CA ARG A 72 19.84 -5.18 6.84
C ARG A 72 19.98 -4.50 8.21
N ASN A 73 18.94 -4.38 9.00
CA ASN A 73 18.93 -3.69 10.30
C ASN A 73 19.79 -4.36 11.40
N ILE A 74 20.84 -5.10 11.03
CA ILE A 74 21.85 -5.63 11.95
C ILE A 74 23.12 -4.73 12.04
N GLY A 75 23.08 -3.51 11.53
CA GLY A 75 24.23 -2.58 11.63
C GLY A 75 24.03 -1.22 10.98
N PHE A 76 23.95 -0.21 11.81
CA PHE A 76 24.30 1.22 11.65
C PHE A 76 24.01 1.98 10.33
N ASN A 77 23.25 3.10 10.48
CA ASN A 77 23.07 4.31 9.69
C ASN A 77 21.76 4.47 8.89
N ASP A 78 20.92 5.41 9.40
CA ASP A 78 19.63 5.83 8.82
C ASP A 78 19.74 6.52 7.43
N GLN A 79 20.91 6.96 7.01
CA GLN A 79 21.09 7.63 5.71
C GLN A 79 21.19 6.68 4.50
N SER A 80 21.39 5.39 4.72
CA SER A 80 21.47 4.39 3.64
C SER A 80 20.10 3.91 3.14
N ASN A 81 19.03 4.20 3.86
CA ASN A 81 17.71 3.61 3.63
C ASN A 81 17.05 4.03 2.31
N LYS A 82 17.16 5.32 1.92
CA LYS A 82 16.56 5.83 0.68
C LYS A 82 17.23 5.30 -0.58
N SER A 83 18.56 5.15 -0.55
CA SER A 83 19.29 4.61 -1.71
C SER A 83 18.95 3.14 -1.96
N ASP A 84 18.72 2.36 -0.90
CA ASP A 84 18.47 0.92 -0.97
C ASP A 84 17.06 0.59 -1.49
N ALA A 85 16.05 1.38 -1.10
CA ALA A 85 14.69 1.25 -1.62
C ALA A 85 14.64 1.56 -3.13
N MET A 86 15.30 2.65 -3.54
CA MET A 86 15.38 3.03 -4.95
C MET A 86 16.19 2.03 -5.77
N GLU A 87 17.27 1.46 -5.20
CA GLU A 87 18.04 0.40 -5.87
C GLU A 87 17.22 -0.87 -6.08
N SER A 88 16.37 -1.20 -5.13
CA SER A 88 15.45 -2.34 -5.22
C SER A 88 14.39 -2.15 -6.29
N LEU A 89 13.83 -0.95 -6.38
CA LEU A 89 12.92 -0.57 -7.48
C LEU A 89 13.61 -0.65 -8.84
N LYS A 90 14.89 -0.25 -8.92
CA LYS A 90 15.68 -0.37 -10.16
C LYS A 90 15.91 -1.81 -10.59
N LYS A 91 15.96 -2.75 -9.65
CA LYS A 91 16.09 -4.18 -9.94
C LYS A 91 14.77 -4.81 -10.36
N LEU A 92 13.65 -4.37 -9.78
CA LEU A 92 12.33 -4.89 -10.09
C LEU A 92 11.78 -4.35 -11.41
N PHE A 93 11.93 -3.04 -11.63
CA PHE A 93 11.39 -2.36 -12.80
C PHE A 93 12.49 -1.99 -13.78
N ALA A 94 12.35 -2.44 -15.02
CA ALA A 94 13.23 -2.01 -16.11
C ALA A 94 13.24 -0.48 -16.25
N PRO A 95 14.34 0.13 -16.73
CA PRO A 95 14.43 1.58 -16.93
C PRO A 95 13.27 2.14 -17.76
N GLU A 96 12.86 1.42 -18.79
CA GLU A 96 11.75 1.78 -19.66
C GLU A 96 10.44 1.94 -18.87
N PHE A 97 10.12 0.98 -17.99
CA PHE A 97 8.94 1.03 -17.14
C PHE A 97 8.96 2.22 -16.19
N ARG A 98 10.11 2.44 -15.52
CA ARG A 98 10.26 3.56 -14.57
C ARG A 98 10.13 4.93 -15.22
N ASN A 99 10.56 5.08 -16.48
CA ASN A 99 10.46 6.33 -17.22
C ASN A 99 9.02 6.67 -17.64
N ARG A 100 8.08 5.74 -17.49
CA ARG A 100 6.64 5.94 -17.77
C ARG A 100 5.82 6.26 -16.53
N LEU A 101 6.42 6.13 -15.34
CA LEU A 101 5.76 6.52 -14.10
C LEU A 101 5.81 8.05 -13.96
N ASP A 102 4.67 8.66 -13.70
CA ASP A 102 4.57 10.09 -13.45
C ASP A 102 5.19 10.44 -12.08
N GLU A 103 4.99 9.58 -11.06
CA GLU A 103 5.47 9.82 -9.70
C GLU A 103 5.76 8.50 -8.97
N ILE A 104 6.78 8.52 -8.11
CA ILE A 104 7.11 7.43 -7.19
C ILE A 104 7.02 7.97 -5.78
N ILE A 105 6.04 7.48 -5.02
CA ILE A 105 5.78 7.92 -3.64
C ILE A 105 6.35 6.87 -2.68
N GLU A 106 7.29 7.29 -1.84
CA GLU A 106 7.86 6.46 -0.79
C GLU A 106 7.15 6.68 0.54
N PHE A 107 6.67 5.59 1.15
CA PHE A 107 6.09 5.62 2.49
C PHE A 107 7.16 5.29 3.52
N ASN A 108 7.37 6.21 4.46
CA ASN A 108 8.31 6.01 5.56
C ASN A 108 7.78 5.00 6.59
N SER A 109 8.69 4.41 7.36
CA SER A 109 8.32 3.64 8.54
C SER A 109 7.61 4.53 9.57
N LEU A 110 6.69 3.93 10.34
CA LEU A 110 5.95 4.65 11.38
C LEU A 110 6.88 4.96 12.56
N ASP A 111 7.00 6.23 12.92
CA ASP A 111 7.64 6.65 14.17
C ASP A 111 6.69 6.49 15.37
N LEU A 112 7.24 6.67 16.58
CA LEU A 112 6.48 6.52 17.82
C LEU A 112 5.28 7.47 17.90
N GLN A 113 5.42 8.70 17.41
CA GLN A 113 4.32 9.69 17.46
C GLN A 113 3.18 9.29 16.53
N ILE A 114 3.52 8.80 15.35
CA ILE A 114 2.53 8.27 14.39
C ILE A 114 1.84 7.04 14.97
N ILE A 115 2.61 6.12 15.60
CA ILE A 115 2.05 4.94 16.25
C ILE A 115 1.04 5.32 17.34
N LEU A 116 1.36 6.32 18.18
CA LEU A 116 0.44 6.83 19.20
C LEU A 116 -0.82 7.46 18.60
N SER A 117 -0.67 8.21 17.52
CA SER A 117 -1.80 8.82 16.82
C SER A 117 -2.71 7.77 16.19
N VAL A 118 -2.15 6.67 15.67
CA VAL A 118 -2.93 5.54 15.15
C VAL A 118 -3.67 4.82 16.27
N ALA A 119 -3.02 4.61 17.42
CA ALA A 119 -3.69 4.02 18.60
C ALA A 119 -4.87 4.88 19.06
N ASP A 120 -4.68 6.21 19.15
CA ASP A 120 -5.73 7.16 19.53
C ASP A 120 -6.90 7.15 18.54
N LYS A 121 -6.61 7.07 17.24
CA LYS A 121 -7.65 6.92 16.21
C LYS A 121 -8.48 5.65 16.39
N PHE A 122 -7.86 4.52 16.70
CA PHE A 122 -8.61 3.28 16.95
C PHE A 122 -9.41 3.33 18.25
N MET A 123 -8.89 3.98 19.30
CA MET A 123 -9.64 4.23 20.53
C MET A 123 -10.87 5.14 20.27
N THR A 124 -10.70 6.18 19.46
CA THR A 124 -11.82 7.03 19.03
C THR A 124 -12.88 6.24 18.24
N LYS A 125 -12.43 5.33 17.36
CA LYS A 125 -13.36 4.45 16.63
C LYS A 125 -14.11 3.51 17.58
N LEU A 126 -13.43 2.95 18.60
CA LEU A 126 -14.07 2.13 19.62
C LEU A 126 -15.07 2.95 20.43
N GLN A 127 -14.72 4.19 20.84
CA GLN A 127 -15.66 5.08 21.54
C GLN A 127 -16.94 5.29 20.73
N ALA A 128 -16.83 5.59 19.43
CA ALA A 128 -17.97 5.80 18.56
C ALA A 128 -18.93 4.58 18.52
N GLN A 129 -18.40 3.36 18.61
CA GLN A 129 -19.21 2.14 18.70
C GLN A 129 -19.91 1.99 20.07
N LEU A 130 -19.27 2.46 21.13
CA LEU A 130 -19.79 2.37 22.50
C LEU A 130 -20.77 3.49 22.83
N ASP A 131 -20.72 4.61 22.12
CA ASP A 131 -21.69 5.72 22.25
C ASP A 131 -23.12 5.24 22.00
N GLU A 132 -23.32 4.30 21.07
CA GLU A 132 -24.62 3.66 20.83
C GLU A 132 -25.17 2.94 22.08
N ARG A 133 -24.31 2.55 23.01
CA ARG A 133 -24.62 1.86 24.26
C ARG A 133 -24.56 2.77 25.49
N ASN A 134 -24.34 4.08 25.30
CA ASN A 134 -24.12 5.07 26.37
C ASN A 134 -22.94 4.70 27.29
N ILE A 135 -21.86 4.13 26.74
CA ILE A 135 -20.64 3.80 27.46
C ILE A 135 -19.54 4.77 27.04
N GLU A 136 -18.95 5.47 28.01
CA GLU A 136 -17.81 6.37 27.81
C GLU A 136 -16.51 5.69 28.26
N ILE A 137 -15.46 5.74 27.40
CA ILE A 137 -14.12 5.26 27.74
C ILE A 137 -13.26 6.45 28.12
N VAL A 138 -12.71 6.43 29.32
CA VAL A 138 -11.72 7.39 29.79
C VAL A 138 -10.37 6.71 29.88
N TYR A 139 -9.38 7.20 29.14
CA TYR A 139 -8.03 6.64 29.13
C TYR A 139 -6.94 7.72 29.18
N LYS A 140 -5.75 7.32 29.62
CA LYS A 140 -4.56 8.17 29.69
C LYS A 140 -3.60 7.86 28.54
N LYS A 141 -2.70 8.79 28.23
CA LYS A 141 -1.67 8.61 27.20
C LYS A 141 -0.80 7.37 27.40
N ASP A 142 -0.66 6.88 28.62
CA ASP A 142 0.12 5.66 28.90
C ASP A 142 -0.53 4.41 28.30
N LEU A 143 -1.88 4.38 28.20
CA LEU A 143 -2.57 3.30 27.49
C LEU A 143 -2.20 3.28 26.00
N LEU A 144 -2.14 4.45 25.34
CA LEU A 144 -1.77 4.53 23.93
C LEU A 144 -0.33 4.03 23.69
N LYS A 145 0.61 4.34 24.62
CA LYS A 145 1.97 3.81 24.56
C LYS A 145 1.98 2.30 24.70
N TRP A 146 1.26 1.78 25.68
CA TRP A 146 1.16 0.34 25.93
C TRP A 146 0.55 -0.39 24.72
N ILE A 147 -0.52 0.15 24.12
CA ILE A 147 -1.10 -0.39 22.89
C ILE A 147 -0.05 -0.41 21.77
N GLY A 148 0.65 0.71 21.57
CA GLY A 148 1.71 0.82 20.55
C GLY A 148 2.81 -0.23 20.77
N GLU A 149 3.34 -0.36 21.97
CA GLU A 149 4.40 -1.32 22.31
C GLU A 149 3.99 -2.79 22.13
N LYS A 150 2.74 -3.10 22.42
CA LYS A 150 2.22 -4.48 22.37
C LYS A 150 1.70 -4.90 20.99
N SER A 151 1.18 -3.97 20.22
CA SER A 151 0.51 -4.27 18.95
C SER A 151 1.29 -3.88 17.70
N PHE A 152 2.25 -2.95 17.82
CA PHE A 152 3.08 -2.57 16.68
C PHE A 152 4.09 -3.66 16.34
N ASN A 153 4.14 -3.99 15.05
CA ASN A 153 5.13 -4.90 14.49
C ASN A 153 5.82 -4.22 13.31
N LYS A 154 7.16 -4.30 13.23
CA LYS A 154 7.93 -3.66 12.15
C LYS A 154 7.55 -4.17 10.75
N GLU A 155 7.13 -5.43 10.64
CA GLU A 155 6.75 -6.04 9.36
C GLU A 155 5.29 -5.74 8.98
N MET A 156 4.39 -5.74 9.97
CA MET A 156 2.95 -5.56 9.77
C MET A 156 2.49 -4.13 10.01
N GLY A 157 3.37 -3.28 10.55
CA GLY A 157 3.05 -1.89 10.91
C GLY A 157 1.99 -1.83 12.01
N ALA A 158 1.00 -0.96 11.83
CA ALA A 158 -0.11 -0.76 12.77
C ALA A 158 -1.32 -1.67 12.48
N ARG A 159 -1.26 -2.55 11.47
CA ARG A 159 -2.39 -3.43 11.09
C ARG A 159 -2.91 -4.30 12.25
N PRO A 160 -2.05 -4.88 13.14
CA PRO A 160 -2.53 -5.69 14.26
C PRO A 160 -3.20 -4.88 15.37
N MET A 161 -3.04 -3.55 15.39
CA MET A 161 -3.44 -2.68 16.51
C MET A 161 -4.95 -2.65 16.71
N GLU A 162 -5.73 -2.58 15.66
CA GLU A 162 -7.19 -2.56 15.74
C GLU A 162 -7.72 -3.84 16.41
N ARG A 163 -7.23 -4.99 15.96
CA ARG A 163 -7.60 -6.27 16.55
C ARG A 163 -7.13 -6.37 17.99
N PHE A 164 -5.90 -5.93 18.28
CA PHE A 164 -5.37 -5.94 19.64
C PHE A 164 -6.26 -5.12 20.61
N ILE A 165 -6.73 -3.95 20.19
CA ILE A 165 -7.64 -3.12 20.97
C ILE A 165 -8.96 -3.87 21.21
N THR A 166 -9.56 -4.42 20.15
CA THR A 166 -10.82 -5.16 20.25
C THR A 166 -10.74 -6.39 21.17
N ASP A 167 -9.58 -7.07 21.19
CA ASP A 167 -9.41 -8.31 21.96
C ASP A 167 -9.03 -8.06 23.42
N ASN A 168 -8.53 -6.85 23.79
CA ASN A 168 -7.95 -6.57 25.12
C ASN A 168 -8.58 -5.38 25.86
N ILE A 169 -9.42 -4.60 25.20
CA ILE A 169 -10.10 -3.43 25.76
C ILE A 169 -11.60 -3.54 25.53
#